data_e27d7392619ad261473df4e8e0ccafaf
#
_entry.id   e27d7392619ad261473df4e8e0ccafaf
#
_cell.length_a   1.000
_cell.length_b   1.000
_cell.length_c   1.000
_cell.angle_alpha   90.00
_cell.angle_beta   90.00
_cell.angle_gamma   90.00
#
_symmetry.space_group_name_H-M   'P 1'
#
loop_
_entity.id
_entity.type
_entity.pdbx_description
1 polymer ?
#
loop_
_entity_poly.entity_id
_entity_poly.type
_entity_poly.pdbx_seq_one_letter_code
_entity_poly.pdbx_strand_id
1 'polypeptide(L)'
;MKFLIMGCGRIGATVATSLWEEGHQVTVLDVDPDNFFRLPSDMRDEQGVTLVGDGTVSEDMIRAGIHGADVFVAVDLRDSRNALAAQKAKHIFQVSRVVCRIGDPTRQKMYEELGLVAVSPTDATSQMILGAVHSS
;
A
#
# COMPACT_ATOMS: atom_id res chain seq x y z
N MET A 1 -6.73 -11.96 7.82
CA MET A 1 -7.19 -11.07 6.75
C MET A 1 -6.26 -11.20 5.55
N LYS A 2 -6.76 -10.83 4.39
CA LYS A 2 -5.96 -10.80 3.16
C LYS A 2 -5.66 -9.36 2.76
N PHE A 3 -4.37 -9.07 2.61
CA PHE A 3 -3.86 -7.76 2.23
C PHE A 3 -3.26 -7.81 0.83
N LEU A 4 -3.60 -6.83 0.00
CA LEU A 4 -2.95 -6.60 -1.28
C LEU A 4 -2.24 -5.25 -1.21
N ILE A 5 -0.93 -5.27 -1.42
CA ILE A 5 -0.08 -4.08 -1.29
C ILE A 5 0.54 -3.73 -2.63
N MET A 6 0.34 -2.51 -3.09
CA MET A 6 0.97 -1.98 -4.29
C MET A 6 2.16 -1.13 -3.90
N GLY A 7 3.34 -1.60 -4.26
CA GLY A 7 4.61 -0.93 -3.99
C GLY A 7 5.45 -1.64 -2.94
N CYS A 8 6.66 -2.03 -3.33
CA CYS A 8 7.63 -2.69 -2.46
C CYS A 8 8.88 -1.83 -2.25
N GLY A 9 8.68 -0.53 -2.03
CA GLY A 9 9.72 0.34 -1.53
C GLY A 9 9.93 0.12 -0.04
N ARG A 10 10.63 1.02 0.63
CA ARG A 10 10.93 0.88 2.06
C ARG A 10 9.67 0.79 2.91
N ILE A 11 8.68 1.65 2.65
CA ILE A 11 7.44 1.66 3.41
C ILE A 11 6.63 0.40 3.11
N GLY A 12 6.43 0.10 1.83
CA GLY A 12 5.64 -1.06 1.42
C GLY A 12 6.21 -2.36 1.93
N ALA A 13 7.54 -2.54 1.84
CA ALA A 13 8.20 -3.74 2.34
C ALA A 13 8.07 -3.86 3.85
N THR A 14 8.21 -2.76 4.58
CA THR A 14 8.07 -2.75 6.05
C THR A 14 6.65 -3.13 6.46
N VAL A 15 5.65 -2.53 5.83
CA VAL A 15 4.24 -2.82 6.11
C VAL A 15 3.91 -4.28 5.77
N ALA A 16 4.32 -4.73 4.58
CA ALA A 16 4.07 -6.10 4.12
C ALA A 16 4.69 -7.13 5.06
N THR A 17 5.94 -6.93 5.45
CA THR A 17 6.66 -7.83 6.35
C THR A 17 5.97 -7.92 7.71
N SER A 18 5.59 -6.78 8.29
CA SER A 18 4.90 -6.75 9.58
C SER A 18 3.58 -7.51 9.54
N LEU A 19 2.78 -7.30 8.50
CA LEU A 19 1.50 -7.99 8.35
C LEU A 19 1.67 -9.49 8.14
N TRP A 20 2.69 -9.88 7.36
CA TRP A 20 3.00 -11.29 7.14
C TRP A 20 3.46 -11.98 8.44
N GLU A 21 4.30 -11.31 9.22
CA GLU A 21 4.76 -11.82 10.53
C GLU A 21 3.61 -11.96 11.53
N GLU A 22 2.58 -11.14 11.41
CA GLU A 22 1.35 -11.24 12.22
C GLU A 22 0.45 -12.42 11.81
N GLY A 23 0.80 -13.15 10.75
CA GLY A 23 0.07 -14.30 10.28
C GLY A 23 -0.98 -14.02 9.22
N HIS A 24 -1.02 -12.81 8.67
CA HIS A 24 -1.94 -12.47 7.60
C HIS A 24 -1.46 -12.98 6.24
N GLN A 25 -2.40 -13.18 5.34
CA GLN A 25 -2.11 -13.47 3.94
C GLN A 25 -1.78 -12.16 3.22
N VAL A 26 -0.60 -12.06 2.62
CA VAL A 26 -0.11 -10.83 2.00
C VAL A 26 0.33 -11.12 0.57
N THR A 27 -0.11 -10.28 -0.37
CA THR A 27 0.43 -10.24 -1.74
C THR A 27 0.96 -8.83 -2.00
N VAL A 28 2.16 -8.75 -2.54
CA VAL A 28 2.83 -7.50 -2.87
C VAL A 28 3.02 -7.40 -4.37
N LEU A 29 2.51 -6.33 -4.97
CA LEU A 29 2.69 -5.98 -6.38
C LEU A 29 3.78 -4.92 -6.52
N ASP A 30 4.69 -5.13 -7.44
CA ASP A 30 5.65 -4.11 -7.86
C ASP A 30 6.04 -4.34 -9.32
N VAL A 31 6.25 -3.28 -10.07
CA VAL A 31 6.67 -3.38 -11.48
C VAL A 31 8.15 -3.79 -11.59
N ASP A 32 8.93 -3.54 -10.56
CA ASP A 32 10.35 -3.89 -10.51
C ASP A 32 10.57 -5.07 -9.56
N PRO A 33 10.89 -6.27 -10.09
CA PRO A 33 11.09 -7.44 -9.25
C PRO A 33 12.26 -7.30 -8.28
N ASP A 34 13.23 -6.44 -8.55
CA ASP A 34 14.36 -6.21 -7.64
C ASP A 34 13.91 -5.63 -6.30
N ASN A 35 12.80 -4.91 -6.29
CA ASN A 35 12.25 -4.35 -5.05
C ASN A 35 11.81 -5.42 -4.06
N PHE A 36 11.48 -6.62 -4.53
CA PHE A 36 11.09 -7.72 -3.64
C PHE A 36 12.23 -8.22 -2.76
N PHE A 37 13.48 -7.90 -3.09
CA PHE A 37 14.61 -8.25 -2.23
C PHE A 37 14.60 -7.52 -0.88
N ARG A 38 13.77 -6.51 -0.72
CA ARG A 38 13.53 -5.86 0.57
C ARG A 38 12.73 -6.73 1.55
N LEU A 39 12.04 -7.73 1.04
CA LEU A 39 11.28 -8.68 1.86
C LEU A 39 12.21 -9.80 2.37
N PRO A 40 11.91 -10.39 3.55
CA PRO A 40 12.65 -11.56 4.02
C PRO A 40 12.60 -12.72 3.01
N SER A 41 13.68 -13.51 2.95
CA SER A 41 13.77 -14.61 1.97
C SER A 41 12.67 -15.66 2.14
N ASP A 42 12.33 -16.02 3.38
CA ASP A 42 11.26 -16.97 3.65
C ASP A 42 9.90 -16.45 3.21
N MET A 43 9.66 -15.16 3.35
CA MET A 43 8.45 -14.51 2.85
C MET A 43 8.40 -14.53 1.32
N ARG A 44 9.53 -14.20 0.67
CA ARG A 44 9.62 -14.21 -0.80
C ARG A 44 9.43 -15.60 -1.40
N ASP A 45 9.86 -16.63 -0.69
CA ASP A 45 9.78 -18.01 -1.15
C ASP A 45 8.35 -18.57 -1.04
N GLU A 46 7.49 -17.93 -0.25
CA GLU A 46 6.10 -18.34 -0.13
C GLU A 46 5.33 -18.00 -1.41
N GLN A 47 4.67 -19.01 -1.97
CA GLN A 47 3.92 -18.85 -3.22
C GLN A 47 2.80 -17.83 -3.05
N GLY A 48 2.69 -16.92 -4.02
CA GLY A 48 1.62 -15.92 -4.05
C GLY A 48 1.89 -14.66 -3.25
N VAL A 49 3.03 -14.54 -2.60
CA VAL A 49 3.39 -13.33 -1.85
C VAL A 49 3.85 -12.21 -2.77
N THR A 50 4.68 -12.51 -3.76
CA THR A 50 5.19 -11.49 -4.69
C THR A 50 4.61 -11.69 -6.08
N LEU A 51 4.26 -10.58 -6.74
CA LEU A 51 3.77 -10.59 -8.11
C LEU A 51 4.29 -9.36 -8.83
N VAL A 52 5.00 -9.59 -9.95
CA VAL A 52 5.43 -8.50 -10.81
C VAL A 52 4.23 -8.00 -11.60
N GLY A 53 3.90 -6.74 -11.44
CA GLY A 53 2.77 -6.14 -12.12
C GLY A 53 2.55 -4.70 -11.71
N ASP A 54 1.62 -4.06 -12.42
CA ASP A 54 1.24 -2.67 -12.20
C ASP A 54 -0.09 -2.61 -11.43
N GLY A 55 -0.02 -2.12 -10.20
CA GLY A 55 -1.20 -2.01 -9.33
C GLY A 55 -2.25 -1.01 -9.81
N THR A 56 -1.98 -0.22 -10.85
CA THR A 56 -2.96 0.67 -11.48
C THR A 56 -3.71 -0.01 -12.62
N VAL A 57 -3.27 -1.20 -13.04
CA VAL A 57 -3.87 -1.96 -14.15
C VAL A 57 -4.84 -3.00 -13.59
N SER A 58 -6.08 -2.96 -14.03
CA SER A 58 -7.14 -3.83 -13.50
C SER A 58 -6.80 -5.31 -13.64
N GLU A 59 -6.24 -5.73 -14.78
CA GLU A 59 -5.85 -7.13 -14.99
C GLU A 59 -4.81 -7.61 -13.98
N ASP A 60 -3.83 -6.76 -13.65
CA ASP A 60 -2.80 -7.08 -12.68
C ASP A 60 -3.37 -7.11 -11.26
N MET A 61 -4.30 -6.21 -10.95
CA MET A 61 -5.02 -6.22 -9.66
C MET A 61 -5.80 -7.52 -9.49
N ILE A 62 -6.47 -7.98 -10.54
CA ILE A 62 -7.24 -9.23 -10.53
C ILE A 62 -6.30 -10.43 -10.35
N ARG A 63 -5.20 -10.48 -11.10
CA ARG A 63 -4.18 -11.54 -10.94
C ARG A 63 -3.63 -11.59 -9.52
N ALA A 64 -3.48 -10.43 -8.89
CA ALA A 64 -2.99 -10.32 -7.52
C ALA A 64 -4.03 -10.71 -6.46
N GLY A 65 -5.25 -10.98 -6.86
CA GLY A 65 -6.30 -11.44 -5.94
C GLY A 65 -7.12 -10.34 -5.29
N ILE A 66 -7.30 -9.20 -5.96
CA ILE A 66 -8.04 -8.07 -5.37
C ILE A 66 -9.49 -8.44 -5.01
N HIS A 67 -10.10 -9.36 -5.74
CA HIS A 67 -11.48 -9.79 -5.44
C HIS A 67 -11.61 -10.44 -4.06
N GLY A 68 -10.56 -11.05 -3.55
CA GLY A 68 -10.56 -11.66 -2.23
C GLY A 68 -9.85 -10.82 -1.16
N ALA A 69 -9.40 -9.62 -1.49
CA ALA A 69 -8.67 -8.79 -0.55
C ALA A 69 -9.62 -8.09 0.43
N ASP A 70 -9.26 -8.14 1.70
CA ASP A 70 -9.95 -7.38 2.75
C ASP A 70 -9.46 -5.93 2.80
N VAL A 71 -8.19 -5.75 2.52
CA VAL A 71 -7.53 -4.44 2.55
C VAL A 71 -6.63 -4.29 1.33
N PHE A 72 -6.70 -3.14 0.69
CA PHE A 72 -5.78 -2.74 -0.37
C PHE A 72 -4.96 -1.54 0.10
N VAL A 73 -3.64 -1.60 -0.10
CA VAL A 73 -2.71 -0.54 0.33
C VAL A 73 -1.89 -0.09 -0.87
N ALA A 74 -2.00 1.19 -1.24
CA ALA A 74 -1.23 1.78 -2.33
C ALA A 74 -0.14 2.68 -1.75
N VAL A 75 1.11 2.24 -1.85
CA VAL A 75 2.27 2.93 -1.24
C VAL A 75 3.44 3.06 -2.21
N ASP A 76 3.14 3.24 -3.48
CA ASP A 76 4.13 3.61 -4.49
C ASP A 76 4.66 5.03 -4.24
N LEU A 77 5.73 5.42 -4.92
CA LEU A 77 6.34 6.73 -4.76
C LEU A 77 5.52 7.88 -5.35
N ARG A 78 4.60 7.60 -6.27
CA ARG A 78 3.82 8.62 -6.98
C ARG A 78 2.40 8.69 -6.46
N ASP A 79 2.00 9.86 -5.98
CA ASP A 79 0.64 10.10 -5.49
C ASP A 79 -0.43 9.79 -6.53
N SER A 80 -0.20 10.17 -7.79
CA SER A 80 -1.17 9.94 -8.88
C SER A 80 -1.44 8.46 -9.10
N ARG A 81 -0.41 7.61 -8.99
CA ARG A 81 -0.54 6.17 -9.14
C ARG A 81 -1.28 5.57 -7.95
N ASN A 82 -0.93 6.02 -6.74
CA ASN A 82 -1.59 5.57 -5.51
C ASN A 82 -3.08 5.95 -5.53
N ALA A 83 -3.38 7.18 -5.93
CA ALA A 83 -4.76 7.66 -6.03
C ALA A 83 -5.58 6.86 -7.04
N LEU A 84 -5.02 6.61 -8.23
CA LEU A 84 -5.71 5.84 -9.27
C LEU A 84 -5.99 4.42 -8.79
N ALA A 85 -4.99 3.73 -8.27
CA ALA A 85 -5.14 2.36 -7.78
C ALA A 85 -6.14 2.28 -6.62
N ALA A 86 -6.06 3.21 -5.68
CA ALA A 86 -6.96 3.26 -4.53
C ALA A 86 -8.42 3.48 -4.95
N GLN A 87 -8.67 4.38 -5.90
CA GLN A 87 -10.02 4.62 -6.41
C GLN A 87 -10.58 3.40 -7.11
N LYS A 88 -9.77 2.70 -7.91
CA LYS A 88 -10.19 1.45 -8.54
C LYS A 88 -10.52 0.39 -7.50
N ALA A 89 -9.65 0.21 -6.52
CA ALA A 89 -9.86 -0.77 -5.45
C ALA A 89 -11.16 -0.50 -4.70
N LYS A 90 -11.44 0.76 -4.38
CA LYS A 90 -12.63 1.15 -3.63
C LYS A 90 -13.90 1.10 -4.46
N HIS A 91 -13.90 1.73 -5.63
CA HIS A 91 -15.12 1.99 -6.39
C HIS A 91 -15.42 0.95 -7.47
N ILE A 92 -14.41 0.27 -8.01
CA ILE A 92 -14.60 -0.79 -9.00
C ILE A 92 -14.65 -2.15 -8.33
N PHE A 93 -13.64 -2.46 -7.50
CA PHE A 93 -13.51 -3.79 -6.88
C PHE A 93 -14.16 -3.89 -5.50
N GLN A 94 -14.62 -2.76 -4.95
CA GLN A 94 -15.37 -2.71 -3.69
C GLN A 94 -14.62 -3.35 -2.51
N VAL A 95 -13.32 -3.12 -2.45
CA VAL A 95 -12.51 -3.54 -1.30
C VAL A 95 -12.96 -2.75 -0.07
N SER A 96 -13.18 -3.44 1.04
CA SER A 96 -13.76 -2.83 2.24
C SER A 96 -12.92 -1.70 2.81
N ARG A 97 -11.60 -1.88 2.83
CA ARG A 97 -10.69 -0.88 3.37
C ARG A 97 -9.57 -0.61 2.38
N VAL A 98 -9.44 0.65 1.99
CA VAL A 98 -8.43 1.07 1.03
C VAL A 98 -7.60 2.18 1.67
N VAL A 99 -6.30 1.92 1.79
CA VAL A 99 -5.32 2.85 2.36
C VAL A 99 -4.38 3.30 1.26
N CYS A 100 -4.16 4.59 1.13
CA CYS A 100 -3.25 5.11 0.12
C CYS A 100 -2.33 6.19 0.66
N ARG A 101 -1.10 6.19 0.17
CA ARG A 101 -0.12 7.22 0.46
C ARG A 101 -0.35 8.39 -0.48
N ILE A 102 -0.63 9.56 0.11
CA ILE A 102 -0.79 10.83 -0.62
C ILE A 102 0.08 11.86 0.09
N GLY A 103 1.17 12.26 -0.55
CA GLY A 103 2.15 13.18 0.06
C GLY A 103 1.62 14.59 0.26
N ASP A 104 0.76 15.06 -0.63
CA ASP A 104 0.19 16.41 -0.55
C ASP A 104 -0.98 16.44 0.44
N PRO A 105 -0.88 17.20 1.55
CA PRO A 105 -1.94 17.26 2.56
C PRO A 105 -3.28 17.80 2.02
N THR A 106 -3.26 18.67 1.01
CA THR A 106 -4.48 19.20 0.40
C THR A 106 -5.24 18.10 -0.33
N ARG A 107 -4.51 17.28 -1.09
CA ARG A 107 -5.09 16.14 -1.81
C ARG A 107 -5.53 15.05 -0.85
N GLN A 108 -4.82 14.87 0.25
CA GLN A 108 -5.19 13.90 1.29
C GLN A 108 -6.65 14.07 1.72
N LYS A 109 -7.03 15.31 2.02
CA LYS A 109 -8.41 15.63 2.43
C LYS A 109 -9.44 15.26 1.37
N MET A 110 -9.13 15.58 0.12
CA MET A 110 -10.02 15.27 -1.00
C MET A 110 -10.28 13.77 -1.12
N TYR A 111 -9.25 12.95 -1.00
CA TYR A 111 -9.39 11.50 -1.12
C TYR A 111 -10.09 10.89 0.09
N GLU A 112 -9.93 11.47 1.28
CA GLU A 112 -10.67 11.04 2.46
C GLU A 112 -12.18 11.23 2.27
N GLU A 113 -12.59 12.31 1.62
CA GLU A 113 -13.99 12.56 1.29
C GLU A 113 -14.57 11.52 0.31
N LEU A 114 -13.70 10.88 -0.47
CA LEU A 114 -14.08 9.80 -1.38
C LEU A 114 -14.10 8.43 -0.70
N GLY A 115 -13.94 8.37 0.60
CA GLY A 115 -14.01 7.11 1.36
C GLY A 115 -12.70 6.36 1.46
N LEU A 116 -11.57 6.96 1.06
CA LEU A 116 -10.25 6.36 1.17
C LEU A 116 -9.59 6.76 2.49
N VAL A 117 -8.73 5.89 3.02
CA VAL A 117 -7.85 6.26 4.14
C VAL A 117 -6.55 6.76 3.54
N ALA A 118 -6.36 8.07 3.53
CA ALA A 118 -5.16 8.69 2.95
C ALA A 118 -4.14 9.01 4.04
N VAL A 119 -2.91 8.57 3.82
CA VAL A 119 -1.79 8.80 4.75
C VAL A 119 -0.75 9.68 4.08
N SER A 120 -0.40 10.80 4.70
CA SER A 120 0.63 11.71 4.19
C SER A 120 1.92 11.52 4.99
N PRO A 121 2.99 11.00 4.35
CA PRO A 121 4.30 10.93 5.00
C PRO A 121 4.81 12.30 5.43
N THR A 122 4.54 13.33 4.64
CA THR A 122 4.94 14.70 4.97
C THR A 122 4.29 15.16 6.28
N ASP A 123 2.98 14.97 6.38
CA ASP A 123 2.25 15.36 7.59
C ASP A 123 2.68 14.49 8.79
N ALA A 124 2.74 13.18 8.62
CA ALA A 124 3.14 12.25 9.69
C ALA A 124 4.55 12.56 10.20
N THR A 125 5.50 12.73 9.30
CA THR A 125 6.90 13.02 9.67
C THR A 125 7.00 14.40 10.34
N SER A 126 6.30 15.41 9.82
CA SER A 126 6.28 16.75 10.41
C SER A 126 5.75 16.73 11.84
N GLN A 127 4.67 15.98 12.08
CA GLN A 127 4.11 15.84 13.43
C GLN A 127 5.09 15.15 14.38
N MET A 128 5.78 14.11 13.92
CA MET A 128 6.80 13.43 14.72
C MET A 128 7.96 14.35 15.06
N ILE A 129 8.43 15.15 14.11
CA ILE A 129 9.51 16.11 14.33
C ILE A 129 9.08 17.19 15.35
N LEU A 130 7.89 17.75 15.17
CA LEU A 130 7.36 18.74 16.10
C LEU A 130 7.23 18.17 17.50
N GLY A 131 6.77 16.94 17.63
CA GLY A 131 6.70 16.25 18.92
C GLY A 131 8.08 16.12 19.59
N ALA A 132 9.08 15.74 18.81
CA ALA A 132 10.45 15.63 19.31
C ALA A 132 11.04 17.00 19.71
N VAL A 133 10.74 18.06 18.94
CA VAL A 133 11.19 19.43 19.24
C VAL A 133 10.60 19.96 20.55
N HIS A 134 9.33 19.64 20.81
CA HIS A 134 8.64 20.11 22.01
C HIS A 134 8.85 19.21 23.23
N SER A 135 9.51 18.08 23.05
CA SER A 135 9.86 17.18 24.14
C SER A 135 10.99 17.75 24.96
N SER A 136 10.86 17.73 26.27
CA SER A 136 11.92 18.19 27.18
C SER A 136 12.96 17.10 27.46
#